data_33ce884aa58d524850f5f18911077365
#
_entry.id   33ce884aa58d524850f5f18911077365
#
_cell.length_a   1.000
_cell.length_b   1.000
_cell.length_c   1.000
_cell.angle_alpha   90.00
_cell.angle_beta   90.00
_cell.angle_gamma   90.00
#
_symmetry.space_group_name_H-M   'P 1'
#
loop_
_entity.id
_entity.type
_entity.pdbx_description
1 polymer ?
#
loop_
_entity_poly.entity_id
_entity_poly.type
_entity_poly.pdbx_seq_one_letter_code
_entity_poly.pdbx_strand_id
1 'polypeptide(L)'
;YFNVAGAEDKLRTGLIAKSSTNLIKVICEVATKKKDALTINGNDYDTIDGTPIRDFIHVSDLAEMHYLSSKYLTKGEKSEIFNCGYGKGFSIMEVVNNMNNVLQRKLPTIIGKRRDKDIKSSIANVQKFKDCFGWEPKFNDLEHILKTSYEWEKKLN
;
A
#
# COMPACT_ATOMS: atom_id res chain seq x y z
N TYR A 1 0.19 11.50 -0.79
CA TYR A 1 -0.28 10.11 -1.00
C TYR A 1 0.08 9.22 0.17
N PHE A 2 -0.77 8.24 0.44
CA PHE A 2 -0.59 7.25 1.49
C PHE A 2 0.29 6.09 1.02
N ASN A 3 0.16 4.89 1.59
CA ASN A 3 1.09 3.80 1.26
C ASN A 3 0.79 3.23 -0.13
N VAL A 4 1.63 3.56 -1.10
CA VAL A 4 1.48 3.09 -2.48
C VAL A 4 1.99 1.66 -2.62
N ALA A 5 1.22 0.82 -3.29
CA ALA A 5 1.58 -0.56 -3.58
C ALA A 5 0.90 -1.06 -4.87
N GLY A 6 1.07 -2.32 -5.20
CA GLY A 6 0.61 -2.88 -6.46
C GLY A 6 1.61 -2.68 -7.60
N ALA A 7 1.30 -3.33 -8.70
CA ALA A 7 1.95 -3.13 -9.98
C ALA A 7 0.88 -3.03 -11.08
N GLU A 8 1.22 -2.48 -12.23
CA GLU A 8 0.29 -2.41 -13.37
C GLU A 8 -0.12 -3.84 -13.78
N ASP A 9 -1.41 -4.05 -14.05
CA ASP A 9 -2.02 -5.40 -14.24
C ASP A 9 -1.34 -6.28 -15.30
N LYS A 10 -0.77 -5.67 -16.34
CA LYS A 10 0.01 -6.39 -17.35
C LYS A 10 1.48 -6.54 -16.97
N LEU A 11 1.84 -6.16 -15.77
CA LEU A 11 3.19 -6.20 -15.23
C LEU A 11 4.23 -5.51 -16.15
N ARG A 12 3.87 -4.38 -16.76
CA ARG A 12 4.78 -3.55 -17.55
C ARG A 12 5.64 -2.66 -16.67
N THR A 13 5.10 -2.27 -15.52
CA THR A 13 5.77 -1.41 -14.54
C THR A 13 5.34 -1.75 -13.12
N GLY A 14 6.22 -1.49 -12.16
CA GLY A 14 6.02 -1.69 -10.74
C GLY A 14 7.21 -1.17 -9.95
N LEU A 15 7.20 -1.35 -8.65
CA LEU A 15 8.25 -0.85 -7.77
C LEU A 15 9.56 -1.62 -7.97
N ILE A 16 10.63 -0.90 -8.34
CA ILE A 16 12.01 -1.38 -8.35
C ILE A 16 12.78 -0.62 -7.28
N ALA A 17 13.25 -1.32 -6.25
CA ALA A 17 14.05 -0.72 -5.18
C ALA A 17 15.09 -1.73 -4.68
N LYS A 18 16.33 -1.27 -4.50
CA LYS A 18 17.44 -2.10 -3.96
C LYS A 18 17.30 -2.33 -2.45
N SER A 19 16.78 -1.36 -1.74
CA SER A 19 16.39 -1.48 -0.33
C SER A 19 15.10 -0.69 -0.12
N SER A 20 14.15 -1.27 0.59
CA SER A 20 12.85 -0.64 0.83
C SER A 20 12.39 -0.92 2.24
N THR A 21 11.75 0.07 2.87
CA THR A 21 11.01 -0.06 4.12
C THR A 21 9.51 -0.14 3.88
N ASN A 22 9.07 -0.10 2.60
CA ASN A 22 7.66 -0.26 2.24
C ASN A 22 7.20 -1.67 2.60
N LEU A 23 6.16 -1.77 3.42
CA LEU A 23 5.66 -3.04 3.97
C LEU A 23 5.40 -4.08 2.87
N ILE A 24 4.60 -3.72 1.86
CA ILE A 24 4.18 -4.69 0.82
C ILE A 24 5.38 -5.13 -0.03
N LYS A 25 6.34 -4.23 -0.30
CA LYS A 25 7.60 -4.61 -0.96
C LYS A 25 8.38 -5.64 -0.14
N VAL A 26 8.56 -5.39 1.18
CA VAL A 26 9.26 -6.33 2.07
C VAL A 26 8.51 -7.66 2.16
N ILE A 27 7.19 -7.64 2.25
CA ILE A 27 6.35 -8.86 2.21
C ILE A 27 6.62 -9.66 0.93
N CYS A 28 6.67 -9.01 -0.23
CA CYS A 28 6.95 -9.67 -1.51
C CYS A 28 8.39 -10.22 -1.57
N GLU A 29 9.38 -9.51 -1.01
CA GLU A 29 10.76 -10.00 -0.90
C GLU A 29 10.87 -11.27 -0.02
N VAL A 30 10.11 -11.32 1.09
CA VAL A 30 10.04 -12.55 1.92
C VAL A 30 9.30 -13.66 1.17
N ALA A 31 8.20 -13.34 0.48
CA ALA A 31 7.43 -14.30 -0.30
C ALA A 31 8.24 -14.93 -1.44
N THR A 32 9.16 -14.19 -2.04
CA THR A 32 10.09 -14.64 -3.10
C THR A 32 11.44 -15.15 -2.57
N LYS A 33 11.58 -15.29 -1.24
CA LYS A 33 12.79 -15.79 -0.56
C LYS A 33 14.03 -14.89 -0.74
N LYS A 34 13.87 -13.62 -1.07
CA LYS A 34 14.96 -12.62 -1.04
C LYS A 34 15.29 -12.17 0.38
N LYS A 35 14.35 -12.38 1.31
CA LYS A 35 14.50 -12.16 2.75
C LYS A 35 13.94 -13.36 3.51
N ASP A 36 14.50 -13.64 4.68
CA ASP A 36 14.12 -14.81 5.49
C ASP A 36 12.78 -14.62 6.20
N ALA A 37 12.51 -13.43 6.74
CA ALA A 37 11.31 -13.14 7.49
C ALA A 37 10.91 -11.65 7.42
N LEU A 38 9.61 -11.39 7.62
CA LEU A 38 9.06 -10.06 7.83
C LEU A 38 9.15 -9.68 9.31
N THR A 39 9.77 -8.55 9.62
CA THR A 39 9.70 -7.97 10.96
C THR A 39 8.48 -7.06 11.09
N ILE A 40 7.56 -7.41 11.99
CA ILE A 40 6.41 -6.59 12.39
C ILE A 40 6.87 -5.72 13.56
N ASN A 41 6.88 -4.39 13.38
CA ASN A 41 7.43 -3.45 14.36
C ASN A 41 6.40 -3.09 15.44
N GLY A 42 6.32 -3.93 16.48
CA GLY A 42 5.38 -3.80 17.59
C GLY A 42 4.05 -4.51 17.35
N ASN A 43 3.51 -5.04 18.44
CA ASN A 43 2.19 -5.67 18.52
C ASN A 43 1.41 -5.18 19.76
N ASP A 44 1.77 -3.99 20.24
CA ASP A 44 1.28 -3.36 21.47
C ASP A 44 0.58 -2.01 21.20
N TYR A 45 0.15 -1.78 19.95
CA TYR A 45 -0.66 -0.62 19.60
C TYR A 45 -2.10 -0.80 20.10
N ASP A 46 -2.74 0.31 20.46
CA ASP A 46 -4.16 0.36 20.81
C ASP A 46 -5.03 0.20 19.53
N THR A 47 -5.03 -1.01 18.97
CA THR A 47 -5.76 -1.47 17.78
C THR A 47 -6.26 -2.89 18.03
N ILE A 48 -7.15 -3.39 17.17
CA ILE A 48 -7.80 -4.71 17.40
C ILE A 48 -6.78 -5.86 17.52
N ASP A 49 -5.72 -5.84 16.73
CA ASP A 49 -4.70 -6.90 16.70
C ASP A 49 -3.32 -6.46 17.20
N GLY A 50 -3.25 -5.27 17.80
CA GLY A 50 -2.04 -4.71 18.36
C GLY A 50 -1.06 -4.15 17.32
N THR A 51 -1.39 -4.19 16.02
CA THR A 51 -0.52 -3.65 14.97
C THR A 51 -1.06 -2.36 14.36
N PRO A 52 -0.20 -1.46 13.83
CA PRO A 52 -0.65 -0.17 13.31
C PRO A 52 -1.49 -0.32 12.06
N ILE A 53 -2.41 0.65 11.84
CA ILE A 53 -3.35 0.68 10.72
C ILE A 53 -2.86 1.67 9.67
N ARG A 54 -2.87 1.27 8.39
CA ARG A 54 -2.44 2.09 7.25
C ARG A 54 -3.42 1.98 6.09
N ASP A 55 -3.54 3.07 5.34
CA ASP A 55 -4.27 3.12 4.06
C ASP A 55 -3.30 2.73 2.93
N PHE A 56 -3.70 1.76 2.10
CA PHE A 56 -2.91 1.28 0.96
C PHE A 56 -3.63 1.60 -0.33
N ILE A 57 -2.97 2.33 -1.22
CA ILE A 57 -3.50 2.71 -2.52
C ILE A 57 -2.76 1.98 -3.64
N HIS A 58 -3.49 1.43 -4.62
CA HIS A 58 -2.90 0.82 -5.80
C HIS A 58 -2.22 1.87 -6.68
N VAL A 59 -1.04 1.56 -7.20
CA VAL A 59 -0.24 2.48 -8.00
C VAL A 59 -0.97 3.00 -9.25
N SER A 60 -1.84 2.19 -9.87
CA SER A 60 -2.63 2.60 -11.04
C SER A 60 -3.69 3.64 -10.69
N ASP A 61 -4.37 3.52 -9.55
CA ASP A 61 -5.31 4.53 -9.06
C ASP A 61 -4.58 5.83 -8.71
N LEU A 62 -3.42 5.73 -8.06
CA LEU A 62 -2.60 6.91 -7.78
C LEU A 62 -2.13 7.60 -9.07
N ALA A 63 -1.74 6.85 -10.09
CA ALA A 63 -1.36 7.40 -11.40
C ALA A 63 -2.54 8.14 -12.06
N GLU A 64 -3.77 7.60 -11.97
CA GLU A 64 -4.98 8.29 -12.45
C GLU A 64 -5.21 9.60 -11.67
N MET A 65 -5.05 9.58 -10.33
CA MET A 65 -5.18 10.80 -9.52
C MET A 65 -4.17 11.88 -9.94
N HIS A 66 -2.93 11.52 -10.23
CA HIS A 66 -1.92 12.46 -10.76
C HIS A 66 -2.31 13.00 -12.14
N TYR A 67 -2.81 12.14 -13.02
CA TYR A 67 -3.26 12.55 -14.35
C TYR A 67 -4.44 13.54 -14.27
N LEU A 68 -5.44 13.28 -13.43
CA LEU A 68 -6.56 14.20 -13.21
C LEU A 68 -6.08 15.54 -12.63
N SER A 69 -5.16 15.51 -11.65
CA SER A 69 -4.58 16.72 -11.08
C SER A 69 -3.78 17.54 -12.11
N SER A 70 -3.03 16.87 -12.99
CA SER A 70 -2.33 17.54 -14.11
C SER A 70 -3.32 18.23 -15.05
N LYS A 71 -4.41 17.54 -15.42
CA LYS A 71 -5.46 18.13 -16.27
C LYS A 71 -6.17 19.32 -15.60
N TYR A 72 -6.36 19.26 -14.29
CA TYR A 72 -6.92 20.35 -13.51
C TYR A 72 -6.05 21.62 -13.61
N LEU A 73 -4.74 21.49 -13.41
CA LEU A 73 -3.80 22.61 -13.54
C LEU A 73 -3.70 23.15 -14.97
N THR A 74 -3.74 22.29 -16.00
CA THR A 74 -3.68 22.74 -17.41
C THR A 74 -4.92 23.52 -17.85
N LYS A 75 -6.05 23.40 -17.14
CA LYS A 75 -7.24 24.23 -17.34
C LYS A 75 -7.15 25.62 -16.68
N GLY A 76 -6.05 25.92 -16.02
CA GLY A 76 -5.83 27.21 -15.34
C GLY A 76 -6.40 27.28 -13.93
N GLU A 77 -6.76 26.14 -13.36
CA GLU A 77 -7.23 26.06 -11.97
C GLU A 77 -6.08 26.33 -10.99
N LYS A 78 -6.43 26.78 -9.80
CA LYS A 78 -5.44 27.10 -8.75
C LYS A 78 -4.79 25.85 -8.18
N SER A 79 -3.53 25.97 -7.77
CA SER A 79 -2.83 24.91 -7.01
C SER A 79 -3.59 24.56 -5.74
N GLU A 80 -3.80 23.25 -5.52
CA GLU A 80 -4.54 22.72 -4.39
C GLU A 80 -3.81 21.52 -3.78
N ILE A 81 -4.14 21.21 -2.52
CA ILE A 81 -3.64 20.04 -1.80
C ILE A 81 -4.75 19.01 -1.70
N PHE A 82 -4.44 17.79 -2.13
CA PHE A 82 -5.33 16.64 -2.07
C PHE A 82 -4.66 15.47 -1.36
N ASN A 83 -5.42 14.74 -0.53
CA ASN A 83 -4.98 13.45 -0.01
C ASN A 83 -5.31 12.36 -1.04
N CYS A 84 -4.33 11.50 -1.33
CA CYS A 84 -4.48 10.35 -2.23
C CYS A 84 -4.39 9.05 -1.43
N GLY A 85 -5.52 8.37 -1.29
CA GLY A 85 -5.72 7.11 -0.57
C GLY A 85 -7.11 6.58 -0.86
N TYR A 86 -7.53 5.56 -0.14
CA TYR A 86 -8.89 5.01 -0.29
C TYR A 86 -9.85 5.40 0.83
N GLY A 87 -9.33 5.99 1.92
CA GLY A 87 -10.12 6.23 3.12
C GLY A 87 -10.45 4.95 3.89
N LYS A 88 -9.70 3.87 3.62
CA LYS A 88 -9.86 2.57 4.25
C LYS A 88 -8.52 2.11 4.83
N GLY A 89 -8.50 1.77 6.12
CA GLY A 89 -7.31 1.29 6.80
C GLY A 89 -7.29 -0.22 6.93
N PHE A 90 -6.08 -0.78 6.84
CA PHE A 90 -5.81 -2.18 7.17
C PHE A 90 -4.67 -2.23 8.19
N SER A 91 -4.80 -3.10 9.18
CA SER A 91 -3.71 -3.38 10.11
C SER A 91 -2.56 -4.13 9.41
N ILE A 92 -1.37 -4.08 9.98
CA ILE A 92 -0.23 -4.82 9.42
C ILE A 92 -0.51 -6.33 9.42
N MET A 93 -1.16 -6.85 10.48
CA MET A 93 -1.54 -8.27 10.53
C MET A 93 -2.62 -8.64 9.51
N GLU A 94 -3.60 -7.76 9.24
CA GLU A 94 -4.56 -7.98 8.15
C GLU A 94 -3.85 -8.08 6.79
N VAL A 95 -2.87 -7.22 6.53
CA VAL A 95 -2.07 -7.28 5.29
C VAL A 95 -1.30 -8.60 5.20
N VAL A 96 -0.67 -9.04 6.29
CA VAL A 96 0.06 -10.33 6.34
C VAL A 96 -0.90 -11.51 6.13
N ASN A 97 -2.08 -11.50 6.76
CA ASN A 97 -3.07 -12.56 6.62
C ASN A 97 -3.63 -12.64 5.18
N ASN A 98 -3.91 -11.49 4.56
CA ASN A 98 -4.30 -11.45 3.15
C ASN A 98 -3.18 -11.99 2.24
N MET A 99 -1.92 -11.66 2.51
CA MET A 99 -0.80 -12.22 1.75
C MET A 99 -0.66 -13.73 1.94
N ASN A 100 -0.89 -14.25 3.15
CA ASN A 100 -0.91 -15.70 3.40
C ASN A 100 -1.98 -16.40 2.55
N ASN A 101 -3.15 -15.77 2.37
CA ASN A 101 -4.20 -16.28 1.49
C ASN A 101 -3.78 -16.27 0.02
N VAL A 102 -3.17 -15.18 -0.46
CA VAL A 102 -2.61 -15.09 -1.83
C VAL A 102 -1.57 -16.19 -2.07
N LEU A 103 -0.71 -16.44 -1.09
CA LEU A 103 0.38 -17.41 -1.19
C LEU A 103 -0.06 -18.86 -0.93
N GLN A 104 -1.24 -19.11 -0.35
CA GLN A 104 -1.70 -20.39 0.20
C GLN A 104 -0.69 -21.02 1.19
N ARG A 105 0.08 -20.18 1.88
CA ARG A 105 1.05 -20.57 2.91
C ARG A 105 1.32 -19.43 3.88
N LYS A 106 1.81 -19.77 5.07
CA LYS A 106 2.22 -18.75 6.04
C LYS A 106 3.53 -18.07 5.61
N LEU A 107 3.55 -16.74 5.72
CA LEU A 107 4.74 -15.93 5.56
C LEU A 107 5.56 -15.96 6.86
N PRO A 108 6.87 -16.22 6.84
CA PRO A 108 7.70 -16.11 8.03
C PRO A 108 7.66 -14.68 8.60
N THR A 109 7.28 -14.56 9.87
CA THR A 109 7.16 -13.27 10.56
C THR A 109 7.85 -13.29 11.90
N ILE A 110 8.42 -12.16 12.30
CA ILE A 110 9.06 -11.92 13.60
C ILE A 110 8.46 -10.65 14.19
N ILE A 111 8.11 -10.67 15.47
CA ILE A 111 7.69 -9.46 16.18
C ILE A 111 8.95 -8.72 16.67
N GLY A 112 9.15 -7.53 16.15
CA GLY A 112 10.23 -6.63 16.55
C GLY A 112 9.73 -5.56 17.53
N LYS A 113 10.67 -4.72 17.98
CA LYS A 113 10.33 -3.56 18.81
C LYS A 113 9.50 -2.55 18.01
N ARG A 114 8.56 -1.88 18.69
CA ARG A 114 7.83 -0.73 18.14
C ARG A 114 8.81 0.34 17.65
N ARG A 115 8.52 0.92 16.49
CA ARG A 115 9.28 2.06 15.98
C ARG A 115 9.02 3.29 16.83
N ASP A 116 10.06 4.06 17.10
CA ASP A 116 9.91 5.33 17.78
C ASP A 116 9.01 6.29 16.98
N LYS A 117 8.08 6.95 17.68
CA LYS A 117 7.11 7.93 17.10
C LYS A 117 6.18 7.37 16.01
N ASP A 118 6.07 6.04 15.85
CA ASP A 118 5.11 5.48 14.90
C ASP A 118 3.67 5.61 15.44
N ILE A 119 2.77 6.10 14.58
CA ILE A 119 1.38 6.36 14.94
C ILE A 119 0.51 5.11 14.77
N LYS A 120 -0.50 4.96 15.63
CA LYS A 120 -1.38 3.79 15.61
C LYS A 120 -2.23 3.67 14.35
N SER A 121 -2.64 4.81 13.76
CA SER A 121 -3.51 4.81 12.56
C SER A 121 -3.19 5.98 11.65
N SER A 122 -3.13 5.72 10.35
CA SER A 122 -2.97 6.71 9.30
C SER A 122 -3.84 6.33 8.11
N ILE A 123 -4.97 7.02 7.94
CA ILE A 123 -6.00 6.79 6.93
C ILE A 123 -6.30 8.11 6.23
N ALA A 124 -6.40 8.10 4.91
CA ALA A 124 -6.67 9.27 4.10
C ALA A 124 -8.12 9.78 4.30
N ASN A 125 -8.30 11.08 4.42
CA ASN A 125 -9.57 11.68 4.05
C ASN A 125 -9.47 12.10 2.59
N VAL A 126 -10.09 11.33 1.69
CA VAL A 126 -10.02 11.49 0.23
C VAL A 126 -11.22 12.27 -0.34
N GLN A 127 -12.17 12.70 0.53
CA GLN A 127 -13.43 13.28 0.09
C GLN A 127 -13.23 14.50 -0.82
N LYS A 128 -12.32 15.42 -0.47
CA LYS A 128 -12.01 16.59 -1.30
C LYS A 128 -11.61 16.23 -2.73
N PHE A 129 -10.82 15.14 -2.91
CA PHE A 129 -10.43 14.68 -4.24
C PHE A 129 -11.63 14.12 -5.02
N LYS A 130 -12.45 13.30 -4.37
CA LYS A 130 -13.68 12.75 -4.95
C LYS A 130 -14.64 13.86 -5.39
N ASP A 131 -14.88 14.83 -4.55
CA ASP A 131 -15.81 15.96 -4.84
C ASP A 131 -15.29 16.81 -6.01
N CYS A 132 -13.97 17.04 -6.08
CA CYS A 132 -13.36 17.86 -7.13
C CYS A 132 -13.34 17.16 -8.49
N PHE A 133 -13.11 15.87 -8.54
CA PHE A 133 -12.85 15.13 -9.78
C PHE A 133 -13.92 14.11 -10.16
N GLY A 134 -14.92 13.86 -9.29
CA GLY A 134 -15.85 12.74 -9.47
C GLY A 134 -15.15 11.39 -9.52
N TRP A 135 -13.98 11.28 -8.86
CA TRP A 135 -13.13 10.11 -8.94
C TRP A 135 -13.64 8.98 -8.04
N GLU A 136 -13.64 7.78 -8.59
CA GLU A 136 -13.90 6.55 -7.85
C GLU A 136 -12.74 5.55 -8.07
N PRO A 137 -12.31 4.84 -7.01
CA PRO A 137 -11.22 3.88 -7.12
C PRO A 137 -11.61 2.66 -7.97
N LYS A 138 -10.67 2.17 -8.79
CA LYS A 138 -10.85 0.97 -9.62
C LYS A 138 -10.18 -0.26 -9.02
N PHE A 139 -9.18 -0.06 -8.16
CA PHE A 139 -8.31 -1.11 -7.61
C PHE A 139 -8.33 -1.15 -6.08
N ASN A 140 -9.45 -0.73 -5.45
CA ASN A 140 -9.61 -0.71 -3.98
C ASN A 140 -9.87 -2.12 -3.41
N ASP A 141 -8.95 -3.02 -3.69
CA ASP A 141 -8.94 -4.39 -3.20
C ASP A 141 -7.54 -4.76 -2.73
N LEU A 142 -7.40 -5.06 -1.42
CA LEU A 142 -6.11 -5.38 -0.81
C LEU A 142 -5.50 -6.66 -1.40
N GLU A 143 -6.31 -7.67 -1.69
CA GLU A 143 -5.83 -8.92 -2.29
C GLU A 143 -5.25 -8.66 -3.68
N HIS A 144 -5.94 -7.86 -4.50
CA HIS A 144 -5.45 -7.46 -5.82
C HIS A 144 -4.13 -6.67 -5.73
N ILE A 145 -4.05 -5.70 -4.80
CA ILE A 145 -2.82 -4.94 -4.54
C ILE A 145 -1.65 -5.88 -4.21
N LEU A 146 -1.86 -6.84 -3.31
CA LEU A 146 -0.85 -7.80 -2.89
C LEU A 146 -0.45 -8.75 -4.02
N LYS A 147 -1.42 -9.26 -4.77
CA LYS A 147 -1.20 -10.17 -5.89
C LYS A 147 -0.36 -9.51 -6.99
N THR A 148 -0.72 -8.31 -7.44
CA THR A 148 0.03 -7.59 -8.48
C THR A 148 1.44 -7.22 -7.99
N SER A 149 1.61 -6.82 -6.73
CA SER A 149 2.93 -6.59 -6.13
C SER A 149 3.79 -7.85 -6.12
N TYR A 150 3.22 -9.00 -5.75
CA TYR A 150 3.92 -10.28 -5.69
C TYR A 150 4.31 -10.80 -7.06
N GLU A 151 3.40 -10.76 -8.04
CA GLU A 151 3.70 -11.17 -9.41
C GLU A 151 4.79 -10.28 -10.04
N TRP A 152 4.78 -8.98 -9.74
CA TRP A 152 5.85 -8.08 -10.14
C TRP A 152 7.19 -8.46 -9.52
N GLU A 153 7.22 -8.74 -8.21
CA GLU A 153 8.43 -9.14 -7.52
C GLU A 153 9.01 -10.45 -8.06
N LYS A 154 8.16 -11.41 -8.44
CA LYS A 154 8.59 -12.64 -9.12
C LYS A 154 9.22 -12.37 -10.47
N LYS A 155 8.71 -11.40 -11.24
CA LYS A 155 9.25 -11.01 -12.54
C LYS A 155 10.63 -10.37 -12.45
N LEU A 156 10.99 -9.80 -11.29
CA LEU A 156 12.29 -9.18 -11.03
C LEU A 156 13.37 -10.19 -10.55
N ASN A 157 13.04 -11.46 -10.43
CA ASN A 157 13.97 -12.54 -10.02
C ASN A 157 14.71 -13.14 -11.18
#